data_06a574d08c2c76bb2d77cc92cd0003a0
#
_entry.id   06a574d08c2c76bb2d77cc92cd0003a0
#
_cell.length_a   1.000
_cell.length_b   1.000
_cell.length_c   1.000
_cell.angle_alpha   90.00
_cell.angle_beta   90.00
_cell.angle_gamma   90.00
#
_symmetry.space_group_name_H-M   'P 1'
#
loop_
_entity.id
_entity.type
_entity.pdbx_description
1 polymer ?
#
loop_
_entity_poly.entity_id
_entity_poly.type
_entity_poly.pdbx_seq_one_letter_code
_entity_poly.pdbx_strand_id
1 'polypeptide(L)'
;VNDPKECNEYMVYEIIYWQQAQDSAFRTEERKIDYLNRLDHLVSNQEMKNEFATKYMKMAISGELGRPLDKEIKRYNEICTDGTMRNQIAEQYKEYLRVYGNLMPGKPAPDFELIDDKGEKCRLSDLKGTYVFVDVWATWCKGCVMEIPYMEKLQEHFANDKRITLISISWDYTQKVWLDYLKKRPATWPQYM
;
A
#
# COMPACT_ATOMS: atom_id res chain seq x y z
N VAL A 1 7.82 -28.76 13.41
CA VAL A 1 8.10 -28.79 11.97
C VAL A 1 9.61 -28.58 11.78
N ASN A 2 10.37 -29.66 11.75
CA ASN A 2 11.84 -29.55 11.87
C ASN A 2 12.61 -30.37 10.83
N ASP A 3 11.92 -31.16 10.00
CA ASP A 3 12.55 -31.89 8.90
C ASP A 3 12.29 -31.17 7.57
N PRO A 4 13.36 -30.70 6.89
CA PRO A 4 13.23 -30.05 5.57
C PRO A 4 12.58 -30.95 4.50
N LYS A 5 12.63 -32.27 4.68
CA LYS A 5 12.04 -33.23 3.74
C LYS A 5 10.54 -33.43 3.95
N GLU A 6 10.03 -33.16 5.15
CA GLU A 6 8.61 -33.29 5.51
C GLU A 6 7.86 -31.97 5.47
N CYS A 7 8.58 -30.85 5.49
CA CYS A 7 8.01 -29.53 5.53
C CYS A 7 8.12 -28.87 4.17
N ASN A 8 7.02 -28.77 3.47
CA ASN A 8 6.98 -27.86 2.35
C ASN A 8 6.59 -26.46 2.87
N GLU A 9 7.02 -25.45 2.15
CA GLU A 9 6.79 -24.05 2.43
C GLU A 9 5.30 -23.71 2.63
N TYR A 10 4.42 -24.40 1.91
CA TYR A 10 2.98 -24.26 2.00
C TYR A 10 2.46 -24.65 3.38
N MET A 11 2.96 -25.72 3.99
CA MET A 11 2.55 -26.15 5.34
C MET A 11 2.92 -25.11 6.41
N VAL A 12 4.12 -24.53 6.34
CA VAL A 12 4.52 -23.49 7.30
C VAL A 12 3.67 -22.22 7.14
N TYR A 13 3.41 -21.83 5.90
CA TYR A 13 2.53 -20.71 5.60
C TYR A 13 1.12 -20.96 6.12
N GLU A 14 0.55 -22.14 5.85
CA GLU A 14 -0.79 -22.53 6.32
C GLU A 14 -0.87 -22.56 7.86
N ILE A 15 0.10 -23.13 8.55
CA ILE A 15 0.11 -23.17 10.02
C ILE A 15 0.15 -21.75 10.58
N ILE A 16 1.02 -20.90 10.08
CA ILE A 16 1.11 -19.51 10.50
C ILE A 16 -0.18 -18.75 10.17
N TYR A 17 -0.71 -18.93 8.96
CA TYR A 17 -1.96 -18.30 8.52
C TYR A 17 -3.17 -18.75 9.34
N TRP A 18 -3.31 -20.06 9.59
CA TRP A 18 -4.41 -20.61 10.40
C TRP A 18 -4.38 -20.14 11.86
N GLN A 19 -3.21 -20.11 12.46
CA GLN A 19 -3.07 -19.55 13.81
C GLN A 19 -3.41 -18.05 13.83
N GLN A 20 -3.07 -17.37 12.79
CA GLN A 20 -3.40 -15.97 12.61
C GLN A 20 -4.91 -15.76 12.44
N ALA A 21 -5.61 -16.55 11.66
CA ALA A 21 -7.05 -16.42 11.40
C ALA A 21 -7.92 -16.62 12.64
N GLN A 22 -7.41 -17.33 13.67
CA GLN A 22 -8.13 -17.55 14.93
C GLN A 22 -8.02 -16.41 15.94
N ASP A 23 -7.10 -15.49 15.74
CA ASP A 23 -6.87 -14.36 16.62
C ASP A 23 -7.69 -13.15 16.17
N SER A 24 -8.75 -12.79 16.90
CA SER A 24 -9.62 -11.66 16.60
C SER A 24 -8.92 -10.28 16.63
N ALA A 25 -7.75 -10.19 17.27
CA ALA A 25 -6.86 -9.02 17.28
C ALA A 25 -6.20 -8.74 15.91
N PHE A 26 -6.47 -9.56 14.91
CA PHE A 26 -5.72 -9.74 13.67
C PHE A 26 -5.83 -8.60 12.64
N ARG A 27 -6.37 -7.44 12.97
CA ARG A 27 -6.60 -6.33 12.03
C ARG A 27 -5.62 -5.16 12.11
N THR A 28 -4.56 -5.21 12.91
CA THR A 28 -3.64 -4.08 13.14
C THR A 28 -2.24 -4.28 12.55
N GLU A 29 -1.44 -3.22 12.51
CA GLU A 29 -0.02 -3.16 12.06
C GLU A 29 0.92 -4.17 12.76
N GLU A 30 0.55 -4.64 13.95
CA GLU A 30 1.32 -5.63 14.72
C GLU A 30 1.44 -7.01 14.02
N ARG A 31 0.55 -7.29 13.06
CA ARG A 31 0.48 -8.57 12.35
C ARG A 31 1.75 -8.98 11.62
N LYS A 32 2.46 -8.02 11.06
CA LYS A 32 3.57 -8.29 10.13
C LYS A 32 4.83 -8.70 10.88
N ILE A 33 5.06 -8.11 12.04
CA ILE A 33 6.09 -8.59 12.97
C ILE A 33 5.70 -9.92 13.56
N ASP A 34 4.40 -10.17 13.74
CA ASP A 34 3.90 -11.41 14.30
C ASP A 34 4.28 -12.64 13.46
N TYR A 35 4.27 -12.53 12.11
CA TYR A 35 4.76 -13.61 11.27
C TYR A 35 6.21 -14.01 11.60
N LEU A 36 7.11 -13.03 11.69
CA LEU A 36 8.51 -13.30 11.99
C LEU A 36 8.70 -13.86 13.41
N ASN A 37 7.93 -13.41 14.39
CA ASN A 37 7.96 -13.93 15.74
C ASN A 37 7.46 -15.37 15.82
N ARG A 38 6.37 -15.70 15.14
CA ARG A 38 5.82 -17.05 15.05
C ARG A 38 6.77 -17.98 14.31
N LEU A 39 7.35 -17.54 13.21
CA LEU A 39 8.36 -18.30 12.48
C LEU A 39 9.54 -18.64 13.39
N ASP A 40 10.05 -17.68 14.15
CA ASP A 40 11.17 -17.88 15.06
C ASP A 40 10.83 -18.89 16.18
N HIS A 41 9.61 -18.85 16.68
CA HIS A 41 9.13 -19.75 17.73
C HIS A 41 8.82 -21.17 17.22
N LEU A 42 8.23 -21.29 16.03
CA LEU A 42 7.72 -22.57 15.51
C LEU A 42 8.76 -23.39 14.74
N VAL A 43 9.74 -22.74 14.15
CA VAL A 43 10.76 -23.37 13.30
C VAL A 43 12.09 -23.38 14.02
N SER A 44 12.60 -24.55 14.42
CA SER A 44 13.92 -24.67 15.07
C SER A 44 15.07 -24.84 14.07
N ASN A 45 14.79 -25.34 12.85
CA ASN A 45 15.80 -25.45 11.80
C ASN A 45 16.19 -24.05 11.28
N GLN A 46 17.48 -23.68 11.45
CA GLN A 46 17.96 -22.33 11.15
C GLN A 46 17.98 -22.03 9.64
N GLU A 47 18.27 -23.01 8.80
CA GLU A 47 18.27 -22.84 7.35
C GLU A 47 16.87 -22.53 6.83
N MET A 48 15.88 -23.32 7.25
CA MET A 48 14.47 -23.06 6.94
C MET A 48 14.01 -21.69 7.47
N LYS A 49 14.46 -21.33 8.68
CA LYS A 49 14.16 -20.02 9.27
C LYS A 49 14.67 -18.87 8.41
N ASN A 50 15.92 -18.98 7.93
CA ASN A 50 16.53 -18.01 7.04
C ASN A 50 15.75 -17.87 5.72
N GLU A 51 15.39 -18.99 5.09
CA GLU A 51 14.65 -19.00 3.83
C GLU A 51 13.27 -18.38 3.97
N PHE A 52 12.47 -18.82 4.95
CA PHE A 52 11.11 -18.33 5.11
C PHE A 52 11.06 -16.85 5.54
N ALA A 53 11.94 -16.44 6.45
CA ALA A 53 12.05 -15.05 6.84
C ALA A 53 12.44 -14.16 5.64
N THR A 54 13.39 -14.61 4.81
CA THR A 54 13.83 -13.89 3.62
C THR A 54 12.71 -13.77 2.59
N LYS A 55 11.96 -14.86 2.35
CA LYS A 55 10.83 -14.84 1.43
C LYS A 55 9.72 -13.90 1.90
N TYR A 56 9.39 -13.95 3.19
CA TYR A 56 8.45 -13.02 3.78
C TYR A 56 8.88 -11.56 3.57
N MET A 57 10.16 -11.23 3.83
CA MET A 57 10.65 -9.86 3.65
C MET A 57 10.61 -9.41 2.19
N LYS A 58 10.95 -10.27 1.23
CA LYS A 58 10.81 -9.96 -0.20
C LYS A 58 9.37 -9.62 -0.57
N MET A 59 8.42 -10.41 -0.07
CA MET A 59 6.99 -10.17 -0.30
C MET A 59 6.51 -8.88 0.38
N ALA A 60 6.93 -8.62 1.61
CA ALA A 60 6.58 -7.42 2.34
C ALA A 60 7.10 -6.15 1.64
N ILE A 61 8.35 -6.15 1.17
CA ILE A 61 8.95 -5.04 0.43
C ILE A 61 8.21 -4.79 -0.90
N SER A 62 7.81 -5.86 -1.61
CA SER A 62 7.12 -5.72 -2.91
C SER A 62 5.65 -5.33 -2.78
N GLY A 63 5.00 -5.70 -1.68
CA GLY A 63 3.55 -5.51 -1.49
C GLY A 63 3.15 -4.26 -0.71
N GLU A 64 4.09 -3.62 -0.02
CA GLU A 64 3.80 -2.52 0.89
C GLU A 64 4.32 -1.18 0.36
N LEU A 65 3.52 -0.52 -0.43
CA LEU A 65 3.87 0.79 -0.98
C LEU A 65 3.68 1.91 0.05
N GLY A 66 4.74 2.70 0.28
CA GLY A 66 4.68 3.89 1.13
C GLY A 66 4.53 3.64 2.64
N ARG A 67 4.83 2.43 3.14
CA ARG A 67 4.83 2.08 4.56
C ARG A 67 6.25 1.79 5.07
N PRO A 68 6.65 2.30 6.25
CA PRO A 68 7.92 1.92 6.86
C PRO A 68 7.92 0.45 7.26
N LEU A 69 9.03 -0.25 7.00
CA LEU A 69 9.27 -1.66 7.35
C LEU A 69 10.42 -1.82 8.37
N ASP A 70 10.76 -0.75 9.09
CA ASP A 70 11.94 -0.73 9.97
C ASP A 70 11.86 -1.78 11.09
N LYS A 71 10.66 -2.01 11.63
CA LYS A 71 10.43 -3.02 12.67
C LYS A 71 10.63 -4.43 12.12
N GLU A 72 10.10 -4.70 10.93
CA GLU A 72 10.22 -5.98 10.26
C GLU A 72 11.68 -6.25 9.84
N ILE A 73 12.38 -5.25 9.30
CA ILE A 73 13.81 -5.33 8.97
C ILE A 73 14.64 -5.63 10.22
N LYS A 74 14.37 -4.93 11.33
CA LYS A 74 15.06 -5.19 12.59
C LYS A 74 14.85 -6.62 13.04
N ARG A 75 13.59 -7.08 13.09
CA ARG A 75 13.27 -8.44 13.51
C ARG A 75 13.85 -9.52 12.59
N TYR A 76 13.79 -9.28 11.28
CA TYR A 76 14.42 -10.15 10.29
C TYR A 76 15.92 -10.31 10.55
N ASN A 77 16.64 -9.22 10.82
CA ASN A 77 18.09 -9.26 11.10
C ASN A 77 18.43 -10.00 12.41
N GLU A 78 17.49 -10.07 13.36
CA GLU A 78 17.64 -10.88 14.58
C GLU A 78 17.49 -12.38 14.32
N ILE A 79 16.60 -12.76 13.39
CA ILE A 79 16.25 -14.14 13.07
C ILE A 79 17.17 -14.76 12.03
N CYS A 80 17.42 -14.04 10.94
CA CYS A 80 18.23 -14.53 9.83
C CYS A 80 19.71 -14.46 10.16
N THR A 81 20.38 -15.61 10.14
CA THR A 81 21.83 -15.71 10.40
C THR A 81 22.67 -15.70 9.12
N ASP A 82 22.03 -15.87 7.94
CA ASP A 82 22.72 -15.84 6.65
C ASP A 82 23.05 -14.41 6.22
N GLY A 83 24.35 -14.11 6.12
CA GLY A 83 24.84 -12.78 5.75
C GLY A 83 24.50 -12.37 4.32
N THR A 84 24.45 -13.33 3.39
CA THR A 84 24.12 -13.08 1.99
C THR A 84 22.65 -12.69 1.85
N MET A 85 21.77 -13.43 2.51
CA MET A 85 20.33 -13.15 2.53
C MET A 85 20.03 -11.79 3.19
N ARG A 86 20.70 -11.48 4.32
CA ARG A 86 20.56 -10.16 4.97
C ARG A 86 20.99 -9.01 4.06
N ASN A 87 22.14 -9.15 3.38
CA ASN A 87 22.60 -8.12 2.46
C ASN A 87 21.64 -7.93 1.30
N GLN A 88 21.08 -9.02 0.76
CA GLN A 88 20.09 -8.95 -0.32
C GLN A 88 18.84 -8.18 0.11
N ILE A 89 18.29 -8.45 1.28
CA ILE A 89 17.13 -7.74 1.82
C ILE A 89 17.47 -6.27 2.11
N ALA A 90 18.66 -5.99 2.66
CA ALA A 90 19.10 -4.63 2.92
C ALA A 90 19.16 -3.76 1.64
N GLU A 91 19.70 -4.31 0.53
CA GLU A 91 19.73 -3.59 -0.75
C GLU A 91 18.33 -3.42 -1.35
N GLN A 92 17.47 -4.42 -1.25
CA GLN A 92 16.07 -4.28 -1.70
C GLN A 92 15.31 -3.22 -0.87
N TYR A 93 15.50 -3.20 0.44
CA TYR A 93 14.87 -2.20 1.30
C TYR A 93 15.41 -0.80 1.06
N LYS A 94 16.71 -0.65 0.81
CA LYS A 94 17.32 0.62 0.42
C LYS A 94 16.72 1.16 -0.88
N GLU A 95 16.54 0.30 -1.89
CA GLU A 95 15.88 0.69 -3.13
C GLU A 95 14.40 1.05 -2.90
N TYR A 96 13.70 0.29 -2.08
CA TYR A 96 12.35 0.63 -1.65
C TYR A 96 12.27 2.03 -1.00
N LEU A 97 13.19 2.34 -0.07
CA LEU A 97 13.25 3.65 0.57
C LEU A 97 13.59 4.78 -0.42
N ARG A 98 14.42 4.50 -1.42
CA ARG A 98 14.74 5.46 -2.49
C ARG A 98 13.49 5.84 -3.28
N VAL A 99 12.63 4.88 -3.58
CA VAL A 99 11.41 5.09 -4.37
C VAL A 99 10.27 5.63 -3.51
N TYR A 100 10.01 5.02 -2.37
CA TYR A 100 8.80 5.26 -1.56
C TYR A 100 9.04 6.04 -0.27
N GLY A 101 10.30 6.29 0.11
CA GLY A 101 10.61 6.94 1.38
C GLY A 101 10.01 8.33 1.56
N ASN A 102 9.86 9.07 0.46
CA ASN A 102 9.21 10.38 0.46
C ASN A 102 7.67 10.31 0.45
N LEU A 103 7.09 9.12 0.25
CA LEU A 103 5.63 8.89 0.26
C LEU A 103 5.13 8.35 1.61
N MET A 104 6.03 8.18 2.58
CA MET A 104 5.69 7.63 3.89
C MET A 104 4.87 8.61 4.73
N PRO A 105 4.02 8.10 5.64
CA PRO A 105 3.23 8.93 6.55
C PRO A 105 4.10 9.96 7.28
N GLY A 106 3.61 11.20 7.38
CA GLY A 106 4.32 12.31 8.01
C GLY A 106 5.33 13.03 7.10
N LYS A 107 5.57 12.55 5.88
CA LYS A 107 6.34 13.26 4.86
C LYS A 107 5.46 14.21 4.08
N PRO A 108 5.99 15.34 3.60
CA PRO A 108 5.25 16.20 2.66
C PRO A 108 4.87 15.41 1.42
N ALA A 109 3.61 15.50 0.98
CA ALA A 109 3.19 14.92 -0.29
C ALA A 109 4.01 15.52 -1.45
N PRO A 110 4.43 14.69 -2.42
CA PRO A 110 5.03 15.21 -3.64
C PRO A 110 4.09 16.20 -4.32
N ASP A 111 4.65 17.30 -4.79
CA ASP A 111 3.87 18.28 -5.55
C ASP A 111 3.93 17.94 -7.04
N PHE A 112 2.79 17.89 -7.68
CA PHE A 112 2.66 17.58 -9.10
C PHE A 112 1.60 18.47 -9.77
N GLU A 113 1.71 18.60 -11.08
CA GLU A 113 0.76 19.34 -11.90
C GLU A 113 -0.46 18.47 -12.22
N LEU A 114 -1.62 19.08 -12.16
CA LEU A 114 -2.93 18.52 -12.50
C LEU A 114 -3.57 19.38 -13.58
N ILE A 115 -4.38 18.78 -14.43
CA ILE A 115 -5.18 19.48 -15.45
C ILE A 115 -6.66 19.17 -15.15
N ASP A 116 -7.48 20.21 -15.02
CA ASP A 116 -8.91 20.05 -14.79
C ASP A 116 -9.69 19.73 -16.09
N ASP A 117 -10.99 19.51 -15.95
CA ASP A 117 -11.89 19.19 -17.07
C ASP A 117 -12.11 20.33 -18.06
N LYS A 118 -11.62 21.56 -17.74
CA LYS A 118 -11.62 22.74 -18.61
C LYS A 118 -10.27 22.96 -19.29
N GLY A 119 -9.25 22.19 -18.93
CA GLY A 119 -7.89 22.32 -19.42
C GLY A 119 -7.02 23.29 -18.61
N GLU A 120 -7.53 23.79 -17.48
CA GLU A 120 -6.76 24.66 -16.60
C GLU A 120 -5.79 23.84 -15.75
N LYS A 121 -4.59 24.38 -15.57
CA LYS A 121 -3.53 23.74 -14.78
C LYS A 121 -3.59 24.21 -13.34
N CYS A 122 -3.45 23.27 -12.43
CA CYS A 122 -3.22 23.54 -11.00
C CYS A 122 -2.17 22.57 -10.45
N ARG A 123 -1.71 22.82 -9.24
CA ARG A 123 -0.78 21.95 -8.53
C ARG A 123 -1.45 21.40 -7.28
N LEU A 124 -1.04 20.22 -6.84
CA LEU A 124 -1.52 19.68 -5.58
C LEU A 124 -1.26 20.67 -4.42
N SER A 125 -0.15 21.40 -4.47
CA SER A 125 0.18 22.42 -3.48
C SER A 125 -0.81 23.60 -3.41
N ASP A 126 -1.60 23.85 -4.44
CA ASP A 126 -2.61 24.91 -4.45
C ASP A 126 -3.81 24.59 -3.54
N LEU A 127 -3.96 23.30 -3.19
CA LEU A 127 -4.99 22.80 -2.28
C LEU A 127 -4.55 22.82 -0.79
N LYS A 128 -3.37 23.38 -0.48
CA LYS A 128 -2.88 23.47 0.91
C LYS A 128 -3.84 24.27 1.78
N GLY A 129 -3.93 23.87 3.04
CA GLY A 129 -4.81 24.48 4.05
C GLY A 129 -6.09 23.68 4.31
N THR A 130 -6.35 22.64 3.52
CA THR A 130 -7.44 21.68 3.74
C THR A 130 -6.92 20.25 3.78
N TYR A 131 -7.71 19.33 4.31
CA TYR A 131 -7.51 17.89 4.10
C TYR A 131 -7.96 17.55 2.69
N VAL A 132 -7.07 17.07 1.86
CA VAL A 132 -7.40 16.68 0.49
C VAL A 132 -7.63 15.17 0.45
N PHE A 133 -8.86 14.75 0.16
CA PHE A 133 -9.17 13.36 -0.15
C PHE A 133 -8.99 13.15 -1.65
N VAL A 134 -8.06 12.28 -2.02
CA VAL A 134 -7.73 11.97 -3.41
C VAL A 134 -8.28 10.61 -3.78
N ASP A 135 -9.22 10.57 -4.72
CA ASP A 135 -9.68 9.37 -5.39
C ASP A 135 -8.91 9.21 -6.71
N VAL A 136 -8.28 8.07 -6.92
CA VAL A 136 -7.60 7.75 -8.19
C VAL A 136 -8.41 6.71 -8.94
N TRP A 137 -8.85 7.06 -10.14
CA TRP A 137 -9.76 6.23 -10.91
C TRP A 137 -9.43 6.22 -12.42
N ALA A 138 -10.15 5.42 -13.19
CA ALA A 138 -10.11 5.47 -14.64
C ALA A 138 -11.44 4.96 -15.24
N THR A 139 -11.76 5.38 -16.45
CA THR A 139 -13.01 4.96 -17.14
C THR A 139 -13.05 3.46 -17.43
N TRP A 140 -11.91 2.82 -17.60
CA TRP A 140 -11.75 1.37 -17.81
C TRP A 140 -11.70 0.57 -16.50
N CYS A 141 -11.55 1.23 -15.35
CA CYS A 141 -11.52 0.59 -14.04
C CYS A 141 -12.96 0.33 -13.56
N LYS A 142 -13.49 -0.85 -13.84
CA LYS A 142 -14.88 -1.21 -13.48
C LYS A 142 -15.15 -1.04 -11.98
N GLY A 143 -14.22 -1.44 -11.11
CA GLY A 143 -14.34 -1.26 -9.66
C GLY A 143 -14.44 0.22 -9.29
N CYS A 144 -13.56 1.06 -9.86
CA CYS A 144 -13.57 2.50 -9.60
C CYS A 144 -14.90 3.15 -10.04
N VAL A 145 -15.43 2.76 -11.21
CA VAL A 145 -16.72 3.27 -11.70
C VAL A 145 -17.88 2.86 -10.77
N MET A 146 -17.79 1.71 -10.12
CA MET A 146 -18.79 1.26 -9.13
C MET A 146 -18.71 2.08 -7.82
N GLU A 147 -17.59 2.69 -7.51
CA GLU A 147 -17.39 3.54 -6.32
C GLU A 147 -17.94 4.97 -6.52
N ILE A 148 -18.17 5.43 -7.75
CA ILE A 148 -18.64 6.80 -8.03
C ILE A 148 -19.90 7.18 -7.22
N PRO A 149 -20.95 6.34 -7.06
CA PRO A 149 -22.08 6.69 -6.23
C PRO A 149 -21.77 6.89 -4.74
N TYR A 150 -20.70 6.28 -4.24
CA TYR A 150 -20.22 6.49 -2.87
C TYR A 150 -19.42 7.78 -2.75
N MET A 151 -18.66 8.14 -3.79
CA MET A 151 -18.00 9.44 -3.89
C MET A 151 -19.01 10.60 -3.93
N GLU A 152 -20.13 10.45 -4.67
CA GLU A 152 -21.24 11.40 -4.69
C GLU A 152 -21.80 11.63 -3.26
N LYS A 153 -22.07 10.55 -2.53
CA LYS A 153 -22.53 10.64 -1.12
C LYS A 153 -21.49 11.27 -0.19
N LEU A 154 -20.23 10.96 -0.40
CA LEU A 154 -19.13 11.54 0.38
C LEU A 154 -19.04 13.04 0.14
N GLN A 155 -19.14 13.47 -1.13
CA GLN A 155 -19.18 14.88 -1.50
C GLN A 155 -20.38 15.61 -0.88
N GLU A 156 -21.56 15.01 -0.92
CA GLU A 156 -22.76 15.58 -0.28
C GLU A 156 -22.58 15.74 1.23
N HIS A 157 -22.00 14.72 1.87
CA HIS A 157 -21.75 14.72 3.32
C HIS A 157 -20.82 15.85 3.75
N PHE A 158 -19.75 16.10 2.96
CA PHE A 158 -18.75 17.12 3.26
C PHE A 158 -18.95 18.46 2.53
N ALA A 159 -20.04 18.65 1.82
CA ALA A 159 -20.29 19.84 1.00
C ALA A 159 -20.17 21.18 1.77
N ASN A 160 -20.45 21.18 3.07
CA ASN A 160 -20.36 22.37 3.93
C ASN A 160 -19.14 22.38 4.85
N ASP A 161 -18.27 21.37 4.79
CA ASP A 161 -17.05 21.32 5.61
C ASP A 161 -15.86 21.87 4.83
N LYS A 162 -15.54 23.14 5.07
CA LYS A 162 -14.40 23.82 4.41
C LYS A 162 -13.02 23.26 4.78
N ARG A 163 -12.94 22.33 5.72
CA ARG A 163 -11.67 21.69 6.11
C ARG A 163 -11.28 20.57 5.16
N ILE A 164 -12.22 20.06 4.34
CA ILE A 164 -12.02 18.89 3.49
C ILE A 164 -12.31 19.27 2.05
N THR A 165 -11.43 18.87 1.14
CA THR A 165 -11.60 18.97 -0.30
C THR A 165 -11.51 17.57 -0.90
N LEU A 166 -12.55 17.13 -1.59
CA LEU A 166 -12.53 15.90 -2.37
C LEU A 166 -12.08 16.20 -3.78
N ILE A 167 -11.16 15.41 -4.32
CA ILE A 167 -10.77 15.48 -5.73
C ILE A 167 -10.70 14.07 -6.31
N SER A 168 -10.96 13.91 -7.60
CA SER A 168 -10.67 12.68 -8.33
C SER A 168 -9.62 12.95 -9.41
N ILE A 169 -8.65 12.03 -9.52
CA ILE A 169 -7.58 12.08 -10.52
C ILE A 169 -7.74 10.90 -11.45
N SER A 170 -7.96 11.18 -12.73
CA SER A 170 -8.06 10.14 -13.76
C SER A 170 -6.68 9.58 -14.12
N TRP A 171 -6.59 8.24 -14.19
CA TRP A 171 -5.47 7.49 -14.73
C TRP A 171 -5.77 6.94 -16.13
N ASP A 172 -6.63 7.63 -16.90
CA ASP A 172 -6.93 7.25 -18.28
C ASP A 172 -5.74 7.50 -19.21
N TYR A 173 -5.64 6.71 -20.28
CA TYR A 173 -4.55 6.85 -21.25
C TYR A 173 -4.60 8.14 -22.06
N THR A 174 -5.78 8.77 -22.19
CA THR A 174 -5.96 10.00 -22.94
C THR A 174 -7.00 10.90 -22.28
N GLN A 175 -6.75 12.19 -22.30
CA GLN A 175 -7.68 13.22 -21.79
C GLN A 175 -9.04 13.15 -22.51
N LYS A 176 -9.04 12.81 -23.80
CA LYS A 176 -10.28 12.70 -24.58
C LYS A 176 -11.24 11.65 -24.00
N VAL A 177 -10.75 10.48 -23.64
CA VAL A 177 -11.59 9.38 -23.09
C VAL A 177 -12.20 9.82 -21.76
N TRP A 178 -11.40 10.39 -20.88
CA TRP A 178 -11.84 10.94 -19.60
C TRP A 178 -12.90 12.03 -19.76
N LEU A 179 -12.64 13.04 -20.61
CA LEU A 179 -13.61 14.14 -20.87
C LEU A 179 -14.91 13.65 -21.49
N ASP A 180 -14.85 12.67 -22.42
CA ASP A 180 -16.06 12.10 -23.03
C ASP A 180 -16.88 11.28 -22.00
N TYR A 181 -16.24 10.72 -20.99
CA TYR A 181 -16.94 10.09 -19.86
C TYR A 181 -17.61 11.14 -18.97
N LEU A 182 -16.89 12.20 -18.56
CA LEU A 182 -17.44 13.28 -17.73
C LEU A 182 -18.61 14.02 -18.39
N LYS A 183 -18.60 14.19 -19.72
CA LYS A 183 -19.77 14.72 -20.44
C LYS A 183 -21.01 13.90 -20.30
N LYS A 184 -20.88 12.57 -20.24
CA LYS A 184 -22.02 11.64 -20.08
C LYS A 184 -22.46 11.49 -18.62
N ARG A 185 -21.52 11.66 -17.71
CA ARG A 185 -21.72 11.52 -16.27
C ARG A 185 -20.96 12.62 -15.53
N PRO A 186 -21.52 13.84 -15.46
CA PRO A 186 -20.90 14.96 -14.76
C PRO A 186 -20.71 14.65 -13.28
N ALA A 187 -19.53 14.96 -12.75
CA ALA A 187 -19.26 14.89 -11.32
C ALA A 187 -19.56 16.24 -10.65
N THR A 188 -19.94 16.22 -9.38
CA THR A 188 -20.23 17.40 -8.57
C THR A 188 -19.02 17.91 -7.77
N TRP A 189 -17.88 17.25 -7.88
CA TRP A 189 -16.60 17.59 -7.24
C TRP A 189 -15.49 17.70 -8.27
N PRO A 190 -14.38 18.40 -7.94
CA PRO A 190 -13.26 18.62 -8.86
C PRO A 190 -12.69 17.33 -9.46
N GLN A 191 -12.54 17.33 -10.78
CA GLN A 191 -11.99 16.25 -11.58
C GLN A 191 -10.71 16.72 -12.25
N TYR A 192 -9.67 15.87 -12.19
CA TYR A 192 -8.36 16.17 -12.75
C TYR A 192 -7.78 14.96 -13.53
N MET A 193 -6.74 15.26 -14.31
CA MET A 193 -5.89 14.26 -14.94
C MET A 193 -4.42 14.69 -14.79
#